data_b3e737c221949ec110a02b1a10f69439
#
_entry.id   b3e737c221949ec110a02b1a10f69439
#
_cell.length_a   1.000
_cell.length_b   1.000
_cell.length_c   1.000
_cell.angle_alpha   90.00
_cell.angle_beta   90.00
_cell.angle_gamma   90.00
#
_symmetry.space_group_name_H-M   'P 1'
#
loop_
_entity.id
_entity.type
_entity.pdbx_description
1 polymer ?
#
loop_
_entity_poly.entity_id
_entity_poly.type
_entity_poly.pdbx_seq_one_letter_code
_entity_poly.pdbx_strand_id
1 'polypeptide(L)'
;MTNSFNSSPAYMFTSESVTEGHPDKLCDQISDAVLDTILSKDPYGRVACETAVTNGLVIVMGEITTDCYVDIPQTVREVVRDIGYIHPEYGFEYQSCGVMVSIKEQSRDIAMGVDKSLETKAGAASQEDMDKTGAGDQGMMVGFACSETPELMPLPISLAHKLCRQLAKVRKDKTLTYLRPDGKSQVTVEYNNGVPRRVDSIVIGAQHNPNVSHDKMEQDIIEKVVEVVIPSSLMDDRTKYYVNATGRFVIGGPVSDTGFTGRKLLVDTYGGVARHGGGAFSGKDPTKVDRSAAYMARYIAKNIVAAGLAERLELQISYVIGVAHPLSVSAETFGTGKVDPEVIQSLINKHFDLRPEAIIRTLELRRPIYRQTAVYGHFGRDDIDLPWEKTDKAEVLRKEALGS
;
A
#
# COMPACT_ATOMS: atom_id res chain seq x y z
N MET A 1 18.23 11.20 18.95
CA MET A 1 17.29 10.22 19.57
C MET A 1 18.05 8.93 19.77
N THR A 2 18.16 8.46 20.98
CA THR A 2 18.76 7.15 21.27
C THR A 2 17.92 6.09 20.55
N ASN A 3 18.54 5.29 19.73
CA ASN A 3 17.88 4.27 18.90
C ASN A 3 17.47 3.07 19.77
N SER A 4 16.41 3.27 20.59
CA SER A 4 15.93 2.28 21.55
C SER A 4 15.54 0.94 20.86
N PHE A 5 15.10 0.98 19.61
CA PHE A 5 14.76 -0.21 18.85
C PHE A 5 15.98 -1.12 18.62
N ASN A 6 17.10 -0.57 18.13
CA ASN A 6 18.32 -1.34 17.83
C ASN A 6 19.14 -1.71 19.07
N SER A 7 18.86 -1.10 20.23
CA SER A 7 19.61 -1.34 21.47
C SER A 7 18.76 -1.98 22.60
N SER A 8 17.48 -2.22 22.36
CA SER A 8 16.61 -2.85 23.36
C SER A 8 16.73 -4.38 23.30
N PRO A 9 16.98 -5.05 24.41
CA PRO A 9 17.02 -6.52 24.46
C PRO A 9 15.62 -7.16 24.32
N ALA A 10 14.54 -6.39 24.54
CA ALA A 10 13.17 -6.81 24.33
C ALA A 10 12.34 -5.60 23.87
N TYR A 11 11.89 -5.65 22.63
CA TYR A 11 11.05 -4.61 22.04
C TYR A 11 9.87 -5.26 21.31
N MET A 12 8.65 -4.87 21.68
CA MET A 12 7.44 -5.36 21.01
C MET A 12 6.99 -4.37 19.95
N PHE A 13 6.77 -4.85 18.73
CA PHE A 13 6.22 -4.05 17.65
C PHE A 13 5.03 -4.73 17.01
N THR A 14 3.97 -3.95 16.77
CA THR A 14 2.69 -4.46 16.26
C THR A 14 2.33 -3.77 14.96
N SER A 15 1.89 -4.57 13.98
CA SER A 15 1.27 -4.06 12.75
C SER A 15 -0.05 -4.77 12.50
N GLU A 16 -0.95 -4.09 11.79
CA GLU A 16 -2.25 -4.64 11.40
C GLU A 16 -2.44 -4.65 9.89
N SER A 17 -3.32 -5.50 9.42
CA SER A 17 -3.84 -5.52 8.06
C SER A 17 -5.33 -5.86 8.05
N VAL A 18 -5.96 -5.64 6.91
CA VAL A 18 -7.39 -5.93 6.72
C VAL A 18 -7.62 -6.66 5.40
N THR A 19 -8.74 -7.40 5.34
CA THR A 19 -9.12 -8.09 4.10
C THR A 19 -9.75 -7.15 3.07
N GLU A 20 -9.95 -7.68 1.86
CA GLU A 20 -10.59 -6.97 0.74
C GLU A 20 -12.02 -6.50 1.04
N GLY A 21 -12.71 -7.15 1.99
CA GLY A 21 -14.07 -6.79 2.39
C GLY A 21 -14.17 -5.73 3.47
N HIS A 22 -13.05 -5.27 4.03
CA HIS A 22 -13.07 -4.15 4.96
C HIS A 22 -13.57 -2.87 4.26
N PRO A 23 -14.46 -2.06 4.88
CA PRO A 23 -15.08 -0.90 4.22
C PRO A 23 -14.09 0.08 3.59
N ASP A 24 -13.01 0.44 4.27
CA ASP A 24 -11.99 1.34 3.72
C ASP A 24 -11.28 0.70 2.51
N LYS A 25 -10.96 -0.60 2.57
CA LYS A 25 -10.30 -1.28 1.44
C LYS A 25 -11.23 -1.59 0.28
N LEU A 26 -12.53 -1.71 0.53
CA LEU A 26 -13.53 -1.73 -0.53
C LEU A 26 -13.53 -0.39 -1.28
N CYS A 27 -13.46 0.73 -0.58
CA CYS A 27 -13.36 2.06 -1.20
C CYS A 27 -12.09 2.22 -2.03
N ASP A 28 -10.94 1.80 -1.50
CA ASP A 28 -9.67 1.84 -2.21
C ASP A 28 -9.72 1.01 -3.50
N GLN A 29 -10.28 -0.19 -3.45
CA GLN A 29 -10.43 -1.06 -4.63
C GLN A 29 -11.37 -0.47 -5.68
N ILE A 30 -12.45 0.20 -5.28
CA ILE A 30 -13.36 0.89 -6.21
C ILE A 30 -12.64 2.06 -6.88
N SER A 31 -11.98 2.91 -6.10
CA SER A 31 -11.27 4.08 -6.62
C SER A 31 -10.17 3.68 -7.60
N ASP A 32 -9.40 2.63 -7.31
CA ASP A 32 -8.37 2.11 -8.20
C ASP A 32 -8.95 1.32 -9.40
N ALA A 33 -10.12 0.70 -9.27
CA ALA A 33 -10.79 0.09 -10.42
C ALA A 33 -11.28 1.13 -11.44
N VAL A 34 -11.76 2.28 -10.97
CA VAL A 34 -12.11 3.41 -11.84
C VAL A 34 -10.85 3.93 -12.53
N LEU A 35 -9.75 4.12 -11.80
CA LEU A 35 -8.47 4.53 -12.37
C LEU A 35 -7.98 3.54 -13.44
N ASP A 36 -7.94 2.25 -13.14
CA ASP A 36 -7.48 1.22 -14.09
C ASP A 36 -8.35 1.15 -15.34
N THR A 37 -9.65 1.34 -15.19
CA THR A 37 -10.59 1.39 -16.34
C THR A 37 -10.27 2.56 -17.25
N ILE A 38 -9.92 3.71 -16.69
CA ILE A 38 -9.51 4.90 -17.46
C ILE A 38 -8.17 4.65 -18.14
N LEU A 39 -7.13 4.28 -17.39
CA LEU A 39 -5.78 4.10 -17.91
C LEU A 39 -5.70 3.02 -19.00
N SER A 40 -6.59 2.03 -18.98
CA SER A 40 -6.67 1.02 -20.04
C SER A 40 -7.09 1.56 -21.40
N LYS A 41 -7.78 2.72 -21.44
CA LYS A 41 -8.31 3.37 -22.65
C LYS A 41 -7.64 4.72 -22.93
N ASP A 42 -7.28 5.44 -21.88
CA ASP A 42 -6.65 6.74 -21.90
C ASP A 42 -5.49 6.78 -20.89
N PRO A 43 -4.26 6.40 -21.30
CA PRO A 43 -3.08 6.39 -20.42
C PRO A 43 -2.69 7.76 -19.88
N TYR A 44 -3.23 8.84 -20.42
CA TYR A 44 -2.96 10.21 -20.00
C TYR A 44 -4.11 10.84 -19.21
N GLY A 45 -5.17 10.10 -18.95
CA GLY A 45 -6.29 10.53 -18.12
C GLY A 45 -5.85 11.03 -16.75
N ARG A 46 -6.47 12.12 -16.29
CA ARG A 46 -6.25 12.72 -14.97
C ARG A 46 -7.33 12.24 -14.03
N VAL A 47 -6.93 11.60 -12.94
CA VAL A 47 -7.86 10.96 -12.02
C VAL A 47 -7.47 11.31 -10.57
N ALA A 48 -8.45 11.83 -9.85
CA ALA A 48 -8.48 11.96 -8.41
C ALA A 48 -9.86 11.44 -7.97
N CYS A 49 -9.98 10.13 -7.79
CA CYS A 49 -11.23 9.43 -7.50
C CYS A 49 -11.25 8.96 -6.06
N GLU A 50 -12.24 9.42 -5.31
CA GLU A 50 -12.47 9.02 -3.93
C GLU A 50 -13.81 8.30 -3.81
N THR A 51 -13.88 7.34 -2.91
CA THR A 51 -15.09 6.55 -2.66
C THR A 51 -15.42 6.59 -1.17
N ALA A 52 -16.69 6.72 -0.86
CA ALA A 52 -17.25 6.47 0.46
C ALA A 52 -18.27 5.33 0.39
N VAL A 53 -18.29 4.49 1.42
CA VAL A 53 -19.27 3.40 1.54
C VAL A 53 -19.89 3.39 2.92
N THR A 54 -21.17 3.15 2.98
CA THR A 54 -21.93 2.94 4.21
C THR A 54 -23.04 1.93 3.96
N ASN A 55 -23.94 1.74 4.94
CA ASN A 55 -25.03 0.79 4.83
C ASN A 55 -25.87 1.02 3.56
N GLY A 56 -25.82 0.08 2.62
CA GLY A 56 -26.61 0.08 1.39
C GLY A 56 -26.20 1.12 0.33
N LEU A 57 -25.14 1.93 0.53
CA LEU A 57 -24.80 3.03 -0.36
C LEU A 57 -23.28 3.12 -0.62
N VAL A 58 -22.93 3.32 -1.89
CA VAL A 58 -21.59 3.69 -2.36
C VAL A 58 -21.66 5.06 -3.02
N ILE A 59 -20.77 5.96 -2.66
CA ILE A 59 -20.64 7.30 -3.25
C ILE A 59 -19.24 7.39 -3.88
N VAL A 60 -19.18 7.62 -5.19
CA VAL A 60 -17.93 7.87 -5.92
C VAL A 60 -17.87 9.33 -6.29
N MET A 61 -16.80 10.01 -5.89
CA MET A 61 -16.65 11.46 -6.05
C MET A 61 -15.24 11.83 -6.44
N GLY A 62 -15.03 13.04 -6.91
CA GLY A 62 -13.71 13.57 -7.24
C GLY A 62 -13.63 14.26 -8.58
N GLU A 63 -12.41 14.36 -9.11
CA GLU A 63 -12.07 15.04 -10.34
C GLU A 63 -11.49 14.05 -11.36
N ILE A 64 -12.11 13.98 -12.54
CA ILE A 64 -11.64 13.13 -13.64
C ILE A 64 -11.69 13.95 -14.94
N THR A 65 -10.56 13.97 -15.64
CA THR A 65 -10.45 14.51 -17.01
C THR A 65 -9.92 13.39 -17.90
N THR A 66 -10.72 12.93 -18.84
CA THR A 66 -10.38 11.83 -19.75
C THR A 66 -11.21 11.92 -21.02
N ASP A 67 -10.67 11.38 -22.12
CA ASP A 67 -11.37 11.25 -23.39
C ASP A 67 -12.23 9.98 -23.51
N CYS A 68 -12.25 9.11 -22.47
CA CYS A 68 -12.98 7.87 -22.51
C CYS A 68 -14.22 7.87 -21.61
N TYR A 69 -15.24 7.10 -22.01
CA TYR A 69 -16.39 6.84 -21.18
C TYR A 69 -16.12 5.68 -20.19
N VAL A 70 -16.49 5.88 -18.93
CA VAL A 70 -16.44 4.87 -17.87
C VAL A 70 -17.82 4.73 -17.23
N ASP A 71 -18.36 3.50 -17.22
CA ASP A 71 -19.55 3.16 -16.45
C ASP A 71 -19.14 2.92 -14.98
N ILE A 72 -19.08 4.00 -14.20
CA ILE A 72 -18.69 3.95 -12.79
C ILE A 72 -19.63 3.07 -11.97
N PRO A 73 -20.98 3.17 -12.07
CA PRO A 73 -21.88 2.28 -11.37
C PRO A 73 -21.63 0.79 -11.65
N GLN A 74 -21.38 0.43 -12.89
CA GLN A 74 -21.06 -0.95 -13.25
C GLN A 74 -19.70 -1.39 -12.65
N THR A 75 -18.68 -0.55 -12.73
CA THR A 75 -17.37 -0.80 -12.12
C THR A 75 -17.49 -1.04 -10.60
N VAL A 76 -18.28 -0.22 -9.90
CA VAL A 76 -18.56 -0.41 -8.46
C VAL A 76 -19.17 -1.78 -8.18
N ARG A 77 -20.22 -2.17 -8.93
CA ARG A 77 -20.90 -3.44 -8.73
C ARG A 77 -20.00 -4.64 -8.98
N GLU A 78 -19.13 -4.56 -9.98
CA GLU A 78 -18.15 -5.60 -10.27
C GLU A 78 -17.15 -5.77 -9.13
N VAL A 79 -16.63 -4.66 -8.58
CA VAL A 79 -15.71 -4.71 -7.43
C VAL A 79 -16.41 -5.32 -6.20
N VAL A 80 -17.60 -4.86 -5.87
CA VAL A 80 -18.39 -5.37 -4.72
C VAL A 80 -18.66 -6.87 -4.86
N ARG A 81 -19.04 -7.33 -6.07
CA ARG A 81 -19.25 -8.75 -6.40
C ARG A 81 -17.97 -9.57 -6.23
N ASP A 82 -16.85 -9.10 -6.79
CA ASP A 82 -15.57 -9.83 -6.80
C ASP A 82 -14.99 -9.99 -5.39
N ILE A 83 -15.24 -9.01 -4.52
CA ILE A 83 -14.91 -9.08 -3.10
C ILE A 83 -15.74 -10.16 -2.40
N GLY A 84 -16.97 -10.41 -2.84
CA GLY A 84 -17.85 -11.45 -2.30
C GLY A 84 -19.06 -10.93 -1.52
N TYR A 85 -19.41 -9.66 -1.66
CA TYR A 85 -20.69 -9.14 -1.18
C TYR A 85 -21.80 -9.49 -2.19
N ILE A 86 -22.18 -10.77 -2.22
CA ILE A 86 -23.08 -11.38 -3.20
C ILE A 86 -24.38 -11.93 -2.58
N HIS A 87 -24.54 -11.82 -1.27
CA HIS A 87 -25.67 -12.36 -0.54
C HIS A 87 -26.46 -11.25 0.17
N PRO A 88 -27.76 -11.09 -0.10
CA PRO A 88 -28.59 -10.05 0.53
C PRO A 88 -28.60 -10.08 2.06
N GLU A 89 -28.44 -11.28 2.66
CA GLU A 89 -28.37 -11.45 4.11
C GLU A 89 -27.15 -10.84 4.76
N TYR A 90 -26.15 -10.39 3.98
CA TYR A 90 -25.02 -9.60 4.52
C TYR A 90 -25.41 -8.14 4.81
N GLY A 91 -26.60 -7.70 4.33
CA GLY A 91 -27.10 -6.34 4.47
C GLY A 91 -26.41 -5.31 3.55
N PHE A 92 -25.42 -5.74 2.79
CA PHE A 92 -24.76 -4.99 1.70
C PHE A 92 -24.44 -5.98 0.58
N GLU A 93 -24.87 -5.66 -0.65
CA GLU A 93 -24.79 -6.61 -1.77
C GLU A 93 -24.72 -5.84 -3.11
N TYR A 94 -24.01 -6.41 -4.10
CA TYR A 94 -23.62 -5.73 -5.34
C TYR A 94 -24.80 -5.33 -6.24
N GLN A 95 -25.92 -6.05 -6.24
CA GLN A 95 -27.08 -5.75 -7.09
C GLN A 95 -27.95 -4.65 -6.49
N SER A 96 -28.15 -4.69 -5.17
CA SER A 96 -29.12 -3.85 -4.47
C SER A 96 -28.53 -2.58 -3.86
N CYS A 97 -27.19 -2.47 -3.70
CA CYS A 97 -26.59 -1.26 -3.17
C CYS A 97 -26.85 -0.04 -4.07
N GLY A 98 -27.19 1.09 -3.48
CA GLY A 98 -27.25 2.37 -4.17
C GLY A 98 -25.85 2.80 -4.62
N VAL A 99 -25.74 3.39 -5.81
CA VAL A 99 -24.50 4.00 -6.28
C VAL A 99 -24.77 5.43 -6.68
N MET A 100 -24.11 6.37 -6.01
CA MET A 100 -24.13 7.79 -6.35
C MET A 100 -22.80 8.19 -6.94
N VAL A 101 -22.82 9.04 -7.98
CA VAL A 101 -21.62 9.52 -8.66
C VAL A 101 -21.63 11.05 -8.68
N SER A 102 -20.58 11.67 -8.17
CA SER A 102 -20.36 13.12 -8.16
C SER A 102 -18.95 13.42 -8.67
N ILE A 103 -18.78 13.32 -9.98
CA ILE A 103 -17.51 13.56 -10.67
C ILE A 103 -17.59 14.87 -11.44
N LYS A 104 -16.51 15.66 -11.38
CA LYS A 104 -16.33 16.89 -12.15
C LYS A 104 -14.96 16.87 -12.84
N GLU A 105 -14.73 17.79 -13.78
CA GLU A 105 -13.43 17.98 -14.41
C GLU A 105 -12.42 18.56 -13.42
N GLN A 106 -11.13 18.25 -13.65
CA GLN A 106 -10.04 18.84 -12.85
C GLN A 106 -10.01 20.36 -13.01
N SER A 107 -9.70 21.07 -11.91
CA SER A 107 -9.52 22.52 -11.93
C SER A 107 -8.45 22.94 -12.94
N ARG A 108 -8.76 23.97 -13.74
CA ARG A 108 -7.82 24.56 -14.73
C ARG A 108 -6.58 25.14 -14.05
N ASP A 109 -6.70 25.66 -12.83
CA ASP A 109 -5.59 26.23 -12.08
C ASP A 109 -4.56 25.15 -11.69
N ILE A 110 -5.04 23.97 -11.28
CA ILE A 110 -4.18 22.81 -11.00
C ILE A 110 -3.53 22.31 -12.28
N ALA A 111 -4.29 22.17 -13.36
CA ALA A 111 -3.77 21.72 -14.66
C ALA A 111 -2.63 22.61 -15.17
N MET A 112 -2.72 23.94 -15.03
CA MET A 112 -1.67 24.86 -15.41
C MET A 112 -0.33 24.65 -14.69
N GLY A 113 -0.37 24.16 -13.43
CA GLY A 113 0.85 23.85 -12.66
C GLY A 113 1.46 22.51 -13.03
N VAL A 114 0.62 21.54 -13.38
CA VAL A 114 1.04 20.16 -13.71
C VAL A 114 1.51 20.04 -15.16
N ASP A 115 0.78 20.64 -16.10
CA ASP A 115 1.05 20.49 -17.55
C ASP A 115 2.29 21.26 -18.02
N LYS A 116 2.66 22.33 -17.31
CA LYS A 116 3.90 23.07 -17.55
C LYS A 116 4.56 23.42 -16.22
N SER A 117 5.70 22.80 -15.95
CA SER A 117 6.49 23.09 -14.77
C SER A 117 6.98 24.56 -14.73
N LEU A 118 7.38 25.00 -13.53
CA LEU A 118 7.97 26.31 -13.32
C LEU A 118 9.26 26.48 -14.12
N GLU A 119 10.07 25.44 -14.23
CA GLU A 119 11.31 25.39 -15.00
C GLU A 119 11.03 25.61 -16.50
N THR A 120 9.99 24.98 -17.03
CA THR A 120 9.55 25.17 -18.43
C THR A 120 9.05 26.59 -18.67
N LYS A 121 8.29 27.17 -17.74
CA LYS A 121 7.77 28.54 -17.84
C LYS A 121 8.88 29.60 -17.75
N ALA A 122 9.92 29.32 -16.94
CA ALA A 122 11.08 30.21 -16.79
C ALA A 122 12.10 30.09 -17.96
N GLY A 123 11.88 29.16 -18.89
CA GLY A 123 12.84 28.89 -19.98
C GLY A 123 14.14 28.25 -19.53
N ALA A 124 14.14 27.72 -18.29
CA ALA A 124 15.27 27.01 -17.67
C ALA A 124 15.19 25.48 -17.84
N ALA A 125 14.12 24.99 -18.48
CA ALA A 125 13.97 23.56 -18.75
C ALA A 125 15.11 23.09 -19.64
N SER A 126 15.71 21.97 -19.29
CA SER A 126 16.60 21.24 -20.18
C SER A 126 15.85 20.85 -21.46
N GLN A 127 16.56 20.59 -22.57
CA GLN A 127 15.91 20.11 -23.82
C GLN A 127 15.21 18.75 -23.64
N GLU A 128 15.29 18.15 -22.47
CA GLU A 128 14.65 16.89 -22.15
C GLU A 128 13.18 17.08 -21.76
N ASP A 129 12.32 16.23 -22.28
CA ASP A 129 10.87 16.21 -21.99
C ASP A 129 10.52 16.00 -20.51
N MET A 130 11.49 15.58 -19.68
CA MET A 130 11.31 15.27 -18.26
C MET A 130 11.03 16.50 -17.38
N ASP A 131 11.48 17.69 -17.79
CA ASP A 131 11.23 18.94 -17.06
C ASP A 131 9.86 19.57 -17.37
N LYS A 132 9.10 19.00 -18.31
CA LYS A 132 7.82 19.59 -18.75
C LYS A 132 6.75 19.49 -17.68
N THR A 133 6.69 18.37 -16.95
CA THR A 133 5.64 18.10 -15.96
C THR A 133 6.12 18.47 -14.56
N GLY A 134 5.42 19.40 -13.92
CA GLY A 134 5.63 19.72 -12.50
C GLY A 134 4.93 18.72 -11.58
N ALA A 135 5.31 18.69 -10.31
CA ALA A 135 4.62 17.91 -9.30
C ALA A 135 3.15 18.35 -9.18
N GLY A 136 2.24 17.39 -9.08
CA GLY A 136 0.80 17.65 -9.02
C GLY A 136 0.33 18.27 -7.70
N ASP A 137 1.15 18.18 -6.66
CA ASP A 137 0.90 18.78 -5.35
C ASP A 137 2.22 19.00 -4.61
N GLN A 138 2.17 19.75 -3.53
CA GLN A 138 3.21 19.77 -2.52
C GLN A 138 3.09 18.53 -1.62
N GLY A 139 4.17 18.09 -0.98
CA GLY A 139 4.11 17.01 -0.02
C GLY A 139 5.46 16.38 0.24
N MET A 140 5.45 15.43 1.19
CA MET A 140 6.59 14.54 1.44
C MET A 140 6.16 13.09 1.31
N MET A 141 6.99 12.27 0.67
CA MET A 141 6.76 10.87 0.42
C MET A 141 7.89 10.06 1.05
N VAL A 142 7.54 8.92 1.62
CA VAL A 142 8.48 8.07 2.34
C VAL A 142 8.55 6.70 1.69
N GLY A 143 9.77 6.25 1.43
CA GLY A 143 10.08 4.88 1.06
C GLY A 143 10.87 4.20 2.16
N PHE A 144 10.68 2.89 2.31
CA PHE A 144 11.40 2.10 3.32
C PHE A 144 11.70 0.70 2.80
N ALA A 145 12.80 0.13 3.27
CA ALA A 145 13.13 -1.28 3.13
C ALA A 145 13.96 -1.75 4.33
N CYS A 146 13.84 -3.02 4.67
CA CYS A 146 14.69 -3.66 5.67
C CYS A 146 14.89 -5.15 5.35
N SER A 147 15.97 -5.72 5.87
CA SER A 147 16.38 -7.12 5.60
C SER A 147 15.67 -8.16 6.47
N GLU A 148 14.47 -7.84 7.02
CA GLU A 148 13.75 -8.75 7.92
C GLU A 148 13.01 -9.88 7.18
N THR A 149 12.63 -9.65 5.93
CA THR A 149 11.91 -10.61 5.09
C THR A 149 12.52 -10.69 3.69
N PRO A 150 12.27 -11.76 2.92
CA PRO A 150 12.76 -11.86 1.54
C PRO A 150 12.29 -10.72 0.63
N GLU A 151 11.09 -10.23 0.84
CA GLU A 151 10.51 -9.09 0.12
C GLU A 151 11.05 -7.72 0.60
N LEU A 152 11.96 -7.73 1.58
CA LEU A 152 12.58 -6.55 2.20
C LEU A 152 11.55 -5.61 2.85
N MET A 153 10.64 -6.19 3.62
CA MET A 153 9.59 -5.53 4.40
C MET A 153 9.76 -5.79 5.89
N PRO A 154 9.21 -4.93 6.76
CA PRO A 154 9.10 -5.23 8.18
C PRO A 154 8.28 -6.49 8.43
N LEU A 155 8.76 -7.38 9.29
CA LEU A 155 8.14 -8.68 9.55
C LEU A 155 6.67 -8.57 10.04
N PRO A 156 6.29 -7.67 10.98
CA PRO A 156 4.92 -7.61 11.49
C PRO A 156 3.89 -7.33 10.40
N ILE A 157 4.14 -6.34 9.53
CA ILE A 157 3.19 -5.99 8.46
C ILE A 157 3.17 -7.05 7.35
N SER A 158 4.31 -7.63 7.02
CA SER A 158 4.38 -8.74 6.06
C SER A 158 3.53 -9.92 6.52
N LEU A 159 3.66 -10.34 7.78
CA LEU A 159 2.84 -11.42 8.35
C LEU A 159 1.36 -11.04 8.41
N ALA A 160 1.02 -9.82 8.82
CA ALA A 160 -0.36 -9.35 8.88
C ALA A 160 -1.02 -9.39 7.49
N HIS A 161 -0.34 -8.95 6.44
CA HIS A 161 -0.84 -9.04 5.06
C HIS A 161 -1.04 -10.50 4.63
N LYS A 162 -0.07 -11.37 4.88
CA LYS A 162 -0.13 -12.79 4.53
C LYS A 162 -1.30 -13.50 5.24
N LEU A 163 -1.57 -13.16 6.51
CA LEU A 163 -2.73 -13.67 7.25
C LEU A 163 -4.06 -13.21 6.62
N CYS A 164 -4.20 -11.94 6.28
CA CYS A 164 -5.40 -11.45 5.60
C CYS A 164 -5.59 -12.06 4.21
N ARG A 165 -4.52 -12.25 3.42
CA ARG A 165 -4.59 -12.95 2.14
C ARG A 165 -5.03 -14.41 2.32
N GLN A 166 -4.48 -15.12 3.29
CA GLN A 166 -4.85 -16.51 3.57
C GLN A 166 -6.30 -16.62 4.05
N LEU A 167 -6.75 -15.69 4.91
CA LEU A 167 -8.15 -15.64 5.36
C LEU A 167 -9.11 -15.43 4.17
N ALA A 168 -8.81 -14.53 3.25
CA ALA A 168 -9.59 -14.33 2.05
C ALA A 168 -9.53 -15.56 1.11
N LYS A 169 -8.39 -16.20 1.00
CA LYS A 169 -8.22 -17.43 0.19
C LYS A 169 -9.09 -18.56 0.68
N VAL A 170 -9.04 -18.92 1.99
CA VAL A 170 -9.85 -20.04 2.54
C VAL A 170 -11.35 -19.76 2.48
N ARG A 171 -11.76 -18.49 2.42
CA ARG A 171 -13.14 -18.09 2.15
C ARG A 171 -13.50 -18.31 0.67
N LYS A 172 -12.68 -17.79 -0.27
CA LYS A 172 -12.95 -17.85 -1.71
C LYS A 172 -12.89 -19.26 -2.29
N ASP A 173 -11.96 -20.09 -1.84
CA ASP A 173 -11.85 -21.49 -2.27
C ASP A 173 -12.82 -22.42 -1.51
N LYS A 174 -13.67 -21.86 -0.62
CA LYS A 174 -14.69 -22.54 0.18
C LYS A 174 -14.14 -23.58 1.16
N THR A 175 -12.87 -23.49 1.55
CA THR A 175 -12.29 -24.28 2.65
C THR A 175 -13.02 -23.98 3.96
N LEU A 176 -13.30 -22.68 4.23
CA LEU A 176 -14.09 -22.21 5.37
C LEU A 176 -15.34 -21.48 4.86
N THR A 177 -16.41 -22.24 4.59
CA THR A 177 -17.63 -21.77 3.94
C THR A 177 -18.46 -20.78 4.76
N TYR A 178 -18.20 -20.69 6.06
CA TYR A 178 -18.90 -19.79 6.97
C TYR A 178 -18.29 -18.38 7.01
N LEU A 179 -17.12 -18.17 6.43
CA LEU A 179 -16.47 -16.85 6.41
C LEU A 179 -17.17 -15.89 5.46
N ARG A 180 -17.24 -14.63 5.87
CA ARG A 180 -17.73 -13.49 5.09
C ARG A 180 -16.56 -12.58 4.69
N PRO A 181 -16.79 -11.55 3.82
CA PRO A 181 -15.70 -10.79 3.22
C PRO A 181 -14.85 -9.96 4.18
N ASP A 182 -15.43 -9.41 5.25
CA ASP A 182 -14.73 -8.52 6.17
C ASP A 182 -13.84 -9.30 7.17
N GLY A 183 -12.68 -8.75 7.42
CA GLY A 183 -11.74 -9.32 8.39
C GLY A 183 -10.53 -8.44 8.63
N LYS A 184 -9.83 -8.72 9.73
CA LYS A 184 -8.63 -8.01 10.17
C LYS A 184 -7.62 -8.99 10.72
N SER A 185 -6.35 -8.64 10.62
CA SER A 185 -5.26 -9.31 11.32
C SER A 185 -4.37 -8.31 12.03
N GLN A 186 -3.79 -8.70 13.15
CA GLN A 186 -2.76 -7.93 13.83
C GLN A 186 -1.70 -8.89 14.35
N VAL A 187 -0.43 -8.53 14.15
CA VAL A 187 0.72 -9.36 14.56
C VAL A 187 1.65 -8.52 15.41
N THR A 188 1.97 -9.02 16.60
CA THR A 188 2.99 -8.46 17.49
C THR A 188 4.24 -9.34 17.42
N VAL A 189 5.37 -8.73 17.07
CA VAL A 189 6.68 -9.41 17.01
C VAL A 189 7.57 -8.89 18.13
N GLU A 190 8.25 -9.81 18.80
CA GLU A 190 9.30 -9.52 19.75
C GLU A 190 10.64 -9.38 19.03
N TYR A 191 11.33 -8.27 19.29
CA TYR A 191 12.65 -7.94 18.74
C TYR A 191 13.71 -7.96 19.85
N ASN A 192 14.89 -8.40 19.50
CA ASN A 192 16.08 -8.28 20.35
C ASN A 192 17.15 -7.51 19.57
N ASN A 193 17.49 -6.31 20.06
CA ASN A 193 18.45 -5.43 19.42
C ASN A 193 18.19 -5.21 17.90
N GLY A 194 16.93 -4.92 17.56
CA GLY A 194 16.49 -4.66 16.18
C GLY A 194 16.29 -5.91 15.31
N VAL A 195 16.53 -7.11 15.84
CA VAL A 195 16.35 -8.38 15.11
C VAL A 195 15.06 -9.06 15.57
N PRO A 196 14.14 -9.42 14.66
CA PRO A 196 12.94 -10.14 15.02
C PRO A 196 13.27 -11.54 15.57
N ARG A 197 12.57 -11.97 16.63
CA ARG A 197 12.83 -13.25 17.34
C ARG A 197 11.66 -14.20 17.30
N ARG A 198 10.49 -13.72 17.67
CA ARG A 198 9.27 -14.54 17.75
C ARG A 198 8.03 -13.68 17.58
N VAL A 199 6.94 -14.33 17.22
CA VAL A 199 5.61 -13.73 17.26
C VAL A 199 5.07 -13.89 18.67
N ASP A 200 4.77 -12.77 19.33
CA ASP A 200 4.21 -12.76 20.68
C ASP A 200 2.69 -12.99 20.67
N SER A 201 1.99 -12.27 19.78
CA SER A 201 0.54 -12.38 19.72
C SER A 201 0.01 -12.18 18.29
N ILE A 202 -1.09 -12.88 18.02
CA ILE A 202 -1.81 -12.87 16.76
C ILE A 202 -3.28 -12.59 17.06
N VAL A 203 -3.84 -11.55 16.43
CA VAL A 203 -5.26 -11.22 16.52
C VAL A 203 -5.89 -11.38 15.15
N ILE A 204 -6.98 -12.13 15.05
CA ILE A 204 -7.77 -12.30 13.83
C ILE A 204 -9.23 -11.91 14.12
N GLY A 205 -9.72 -10.90 13.41
CA GLY A 205 -11.13 -10.61 13.28
C GLY A 205 -11.65 -11.20 11.96
N ALA A 206 -12.58 -12.14 12.02
CA ALA A 206 -13.12 -12.79 10.82
C ALA A 206 -14.65 -12.72 10.85
N GLN A 207 -15.25 -12.00 9.91
CA GLN A 207 -16.70 -11.96 9.72
C GLN A 207 -17.21 -13.33 9.30
N HIS A 208 -18.30 -13.81 9.93
CA HIS A 208 -18.77 -15.18 9.75
C HIS A 208 -20.28 -15.31 9.76
N ASN A 209 -20.80 -16.44 9.28
CA ASN A 209 -22.21 -16.81 9.38
C ASN A 209 -22.58 -17.11 10.84
N PRO A 210 -23.85 -16.87 11.24
CA PRO A 210 -24.27 -16.99 12.65
C PRO A 210 -24.22 -18.40 13.23
N ASN A 211 -24.17 -19.44 12.39
CA ASN A 211 -24.37 -20.83 12.78
C ASN A 211 -23.06 -21.61 13.07
N VAL A 212 -21.91 -20.96 13.08
CA VAL A 212 -20.63 -21.58 13.49
C VAL A 212 -20.36 -21.30 14.96
N SER A 213 -19.91 -22.31 15.71
CA SER A 213 -19.46 -22.08 17.08
C SER A 213 -18.13 -21.38 17.15
N HIS A 214 -17.87 -20.65 18.22
CA HIS A 214 -16.61 -19.92 18.42
C HIS A 214 -15.42 -20.89 18.44
N ASP A 215 -15.51 -21.98 19.21
CA ASP A 215 -14.41 -22.97 19.34
C ASP A 215 -14.03 -23.59 17.99
N LYS A 216 -15.04 -23.96 17.19
CA LYS A 216 -14.80 -24.48 15.83
C LYS A 216 -14.11 -23.47 14.94
N MET A 217 -14.55 -22.21 14.98
CA MET A 217 -13.98 -21.14 14.18
C MET A 217 -12.55 -20.81 14.62
N GLU A 218 -12.28 -20.75 15.92
CA GLU A 218 -10.94 -20.50 16.46
C GLU A 218 -9.97 -21.60 16.02
N GLN A 219 -10.34 -22.87 16.19
CA GLN A 219 -9.54 -24.01 15.75
C GLN A 219 -9.27 -23.95 14.24
N ASP A 220 -10.30 -23.76 13.42
CA ASP A 220 -10.16 -23.71 11.96
C ASP A 220 -9.24 -22.56 11.50
N ILE A 221 -9.36 -21.38 12.12
CA ILE A 221 -8.53 -20.22 11.77
C ILE A 221 -7.08 -20.45 12.19
N ILE A 222 -6.83 -21.03 13.35
CA ILE A 222 -5.46 -21.36 13.76
C ILE A 222 -4.86 -22.34 12.76
N GLU A 223 -5.52 -23.47 12.48
CA GLU A 223 -5.00 -24.54 11.62
C GLU A 223 -4.90 -24.12 10.13
N LYS A 224 -5.90 -23.41 9.59
CA LYS A 224 -6.00 -23.14 8.13
C LYS A 224 -5.45 -21.77 7.71
N VAL A 225 -5.28 -20.87 8.68
CA VAL A 225 -4.79 -19.51 8.39
C VAL A 225 -3.46 -19.25 9.09
N VAL A 226 -3.39 -19.37 10.42
CA VAL A 226 -2.21 -18.96 11.17
C VAL A 226 -1.03 -19.91 10.92
N GLU A 227 -1.20 -21.21 11.12
CA GLU A 227 -0.13 -22.21 10.96
C GLU A 227 0.34 -22.37 9.52
N VAL A 228 -0.51 -22.01 8.54
CA VAL A 228 -0.14 -22.00 7.12
C VAL A 228 0.77 -20.81 6.77
N VAL A 229 0.61 -19.69 7.47
CA VAL A 229 1.29 -18.42 7.15
C VAL A 229 2.52 -18.19 8.00
N ILE A 230 2.43 -18.42 9.30
CA ILE A 230 3.52 -18.10 10.24
C ILE A 230 4.43 -19.30 10.40
N PRO A 231 5.73 -19.16 10.09
CA PRO A 231 6.69 -20.24 10.30
C PRO A 231 6.71 -20.71 11.76
N SER A 232 6.72 -22.01 11.98
CA SER A 232 6.76 -22.59 13.33
C SER A 232 7.99 -22.16 14.15
N SER A 233 9.08 -21.80 13.47
CA SER A 233 10.30 -21.23 14.11
C SER A 233 10.09 -19.85 14.74
N LEU A 234 9.03 -19.15 14.37
CA LEU A 234 8.65 -17.86 14.96
C LEU A 234 7.58 -17.97 16.04
N MET A 235 7.04 -19.16 16.29
CA MET A 235 6.02 -19.42 17.31
C MET A 235 6.57 -20.35 18.40
N ASP A 236 6.11 -20.13 19.62
CA ASP A 236 6.39 -20.99 20.76
C ASP A 236 5.13 -21.13 21.65
N ASP A 237 5.22 -21.88 22.75
CA ASP A 237 4.13 -22.12 23.69
C ASP A 237 3.65 -20.83 24.43
N ARG A 238 4.37 -19.74 24.33
CA ARG A 238 3.97 -18.43 24.86
C ARG A 238 3.24 -17.56 23.81
N THR A 239 3.18 -17.98 22.55
CA THR A 239 2.45 -17.26 21.51
C THR A 239 0.96 -17.24 21.80
N LYS A 240 0.36 -16.06 21.80
CA LYS A 240 -1.06 -15.85 22.15
C LYS A 240 -1.90 -15.69 20.88
N TYR A 241 -3.06 -16.34 20.88
CA TYR A 241 -4.02 -16.27 19.78
C TYR A 241 -5.30 -15.61 20.28
N TYR A 242 -5.82 -14.67 19.49
CA TYR A 242 -7.07 -13.98 19.74
C TYR A 242 -7.92 -14.00 18.47
N VAL A 243 -8.84 -14.94 18.37
CA VAL A 243 -9.76 -15.06 17.23
C VAL A 243 -11.13 -14.57 17.65
N ASN A 244 -11.63 -13.51 17.02
CA ASN A 244 -12.91 -12.89 17.38
C ASN A 244 -13.12 -12.78 18.90
N ALA A 245 -12.21 -12.08 19.57
CA ALA A 245 -12.17 -12.01 21.06
C ALA A 245 -13.46 -11.50 21.71
N THR A 246 -14.35 -10.84 20.95
CA THR A 246 -15.70 -10.46 21.39
C THR A 246 -16.71 -11.59 21.29
N GLY A 247 -16.31 -12.78 20.81
CA GLY A 247 -17.12 -13.97 20.65
C GLY A 247 -17.96 -14.04 19.37
N ARG A 248 -18.27 -12.91 18.72
CA ARG A 248 -19.15 -12.88 17.53
C ARG A 248 -18.82 -11.73 16.60
N PHE A 249 -18.70 -12.01 15.29
CA PHE A 249 -18.52 -11.01 14.24
C PHE A 249 -19.38 -11.37 13.01
N VAL A 250 -20.70 -11.27 13.13
CA VAL A 250 -21.67 -11.58 12.07
C VAL A 250 -22.01 -10.33 11.26
N ILE A 251 -22.25 -9.21 11.94
CA ILE A 251 -22.47 -7.91 11.30
C ILE A 251 -21.11 -7.28 11.05
N GLY A 252 -20.78 -7.03 9.81
CA GLY A 252 -19.49 -6.48 9.38
C GLY A 252 -19.61 -5.77 8.03
N GLY A 253 -18.47 -5.34 7.49
CA GLY A 253 -18.43 -4.60 6.24
C GLY A 253 -19.15 -3.26 6.31
N PRO A 254 -19.66 -2.72 5.19
CA PRO A 254 -20.32 -1.42 5.13
C PRO A 254 -21.57 -1.27 5.99
N VAL A 255 -22.14 -2.37 6.47
CA VAL A 255 -23.28 -2.37 7.38
C VAL A 255 -22.88 -1.95 8.80
N SER A 256 -21.68 -2.32 9.23
CA SER A 256 -21.21 -2.05 10.59
C SER A 256 -20.37 -0.77 10.69
N ASP A 257 -19.66 -0.43 9.62
CA ASP A 257 -18.71 0.69 9.63
C ASP A 257 -18.67 1.39 8.28
N THR A 258 -18.48 2.70 8.30
CA THR A 258 -18.34 3.53 7.10
C THR A 258 -16.91 3.49 6.61
N GLY A 259 -16.71 3.27 5.31
CA GLY A 259 -15.41 3.28 4.65
C GLY A 259 -15.17 4.52 3.81
N PHE A 260 -13.90 4.88 3.67
CA PHE A 260 -13.43 5.93 2.76
C PHE A 260 -12.10 5.52 2.12
N THR A 261 -11.87 5.99 0.89
CA THR A 261 -10.57 5.90 0.22
C THR A 261 -9.48 6.57 1.05
N GLY A 262 -8.33 5.91 1.19
CA GLY A 262 -7.14 6.48 1.82
C GLY A 262 -7.17 6.54 3.36
N ARG A 263 -7.99 5.72 4.02
CA ARG A 263 -8.04 5.64 5.51
C ARG A 263 -7.17 4.54 6.12
N LYS A 264 -6.40 3.80 5.31
CA LYS A 264 -5.54 2.69 5.77
C LYS A 264 -4.07 2.91 5.38
N LEU A 265 -3.55 4.13 5.60
CA LEU A 265 -2.23 4.55 5.14
C LEU A 265 -1.08 3.65 5.65
N LEU A 266 -1.11 3.22 6.90
CA LEU A 266 -0.08 2.35 7.45
C LEU A 266 -0.21 0.91 6.97
N VAL A 267 -1.43 0.44 6.73
CA VAL A 267 -1.70 -0.86 6.07
C VAL A 267 -1.19 -0.84 4.64
N ASP A 268 -1.37 0.26 3.93
CA ASP A 268 -0.93 0.41 2.54
C ASP A 268 0.60 0.47 2.41
N THR A 269 1.32 0.81 3.48
CA THR A 269 2.76 1.06 3.46
C THR A 269 3.55 0.08 4.35
N TYR A 270 4.08 0.53 5.48
CA TYR A 270 5.08 -0.22 6.26
C TYR A 270 4.62 -0.60 7.67
N GLY A 271 3.30 -0.59 7.95
CA GLY A 271 2.74 -1.02 9.23
C GLY A 271 3.16 -0.18 10.44
N GLY A 272 3.58 1.07 10.22
CA GLY A 272 4.01 2.00 11.26
C GLY A 272 5.50 1.92 11.62
N VAL A 273 6.29 1.06 10.96
CA VAL A 273 7.75 0.99 11.17
C VAL A 273 8.45 2.21 10.60
N ALA A 274 8.05 2.64 9.40
CA ALA A 274 8.53 3.86 8.76
C ALA A 274 7.60 5.05 9.04
N ARG A 275 8.13 6.25 8.89
CA ARG A 275 7.34 7.48 8.87
C ARG A 275 6.39 7.48 7.68
N HIS A 276 5.41 8.40 7.68
CA HIS A 276 4.45 8.55 6.59
C HIS A 276 4.21 10.03 6.30
N GLY A 277 4.14 10.40 5.02
CA GLY A 277 3.92 11.77 4.60
C GLY A 277 2.45 12.23 4.63
N GLY A 278 1.51 11.30 4.81
CA GLY A 278 0.07 11.57 4.89
C GLY A 278 -0.70 11.40 3.56
N GLY A 279 -0.02 11.29 2.42
CA GLY A 279 -0.66 11.13 1.12
C GLY A 279 -1.21 9.70 0.91
N ALA A 280 -2.50 9.57 0.58
CA ALA A 280 -3.11 8.32 0.17
C ALA A 280 -2.78 7.99 -1.29
N PHE A 281 -2.82 6.70 -1.65
CA PHE A 281 -2.46 6.21 -2.99
C PHE A 281 -3.67 5.99 -3.90
N SER A 282 -4.64 5.20 -3.43
CA SER A 282 -5.76 4.73 -4.24
C SER A 282 -6.57 5.87 -4.85
N GLY A 283 -7.02 5.68 -6.08
CA GLY A 283 -7.80 6.65 -6.84
C GLY A 283 -6.98 7.78 -7.50
N LYS A 284 -5.66 7.82 -7.31
CA LYS A 284 -4.77 8.85 -7.87
C LYS A 284 -4.02 8.30 -9.09
N ASP A 285 -4.08 9.03 -10.22
CA ASP A 285 -3.23 8.75 -11.38
C ASP A 285 -1.75 9.08 -11.09
N PRO A 286 -0.79 8.57 -11.90
CA PRO A 286 0.63 8.67 -11.57
C PRO A 286 1.23 10.08 -11.62
N THR A 287 0.51 11.10 -12.06
CA THR A 287 0.98 12.50 -11.95
C THR A 287 0.92 13.04 -10.53
N LYS A 288 0.16 12.39 -9.64
CA LYS A 288 0.12 12.70 -8.22
C LYS A 288 1.33 12.07 -7.53
N VAL A 289 2.25 12.92 -7.10
CA VAL A 289 3.52 12.51 -6.45
C VAL A 289 3.31 11.74 -5.15
N ASP A 290 2.20 11.93 -4.45
CA ASP A 290 1.81 11.12 -3.30
C ASP A 290 1.93 9.62 -3.61
N ARG A 291 1.53 9.22 -4.80
CA ARG A 291 1.60 7.83 -5.25
C ARG A 291 2.91 7.52 -5.95
N SER A 292 3.22 8.22 -7.02
CA SER A 292 4.37 7.90 -7.89
C SER A 292 5.71 8.05 -7.18
N ALA A 293 5.91 9.13 -6.41
CA ALA A 293 7.15 9.33 -5.67
C ALA A 293 7.27 8.43 -4.44
N ALA A 294 6.17 8.02 -3.79
CA ALA A 294 6.21 6.99 -2.76
C ALA A 294 6.65 5.63 -3.33
N TYR A 295 6.20 5.27 -4.53
CA TYR A 295 6.64 4.06 -5.22
C TYR A 295 8.11 4.13 -5.64
N MET A 296 8.57 5.28 -6.15
CA MET A 296 9.98 5.49 -6.44
C MET A 296 10.84 5.45 -5.18
N ALA A 297 10.39 6.06 -4.09
CA ALA A 297 11.09 6.01 -2.80
C ALA A 297 11.23 4.58 -2.27
N ARG A 298 10.18 3.73 -2.43
CA ARG A 298 10.26 2.29 -2.16
C ARG A 298 11.27 1.59 -3.06
N TYR A 299 11.22 1.85 -4.36
CA TYR A 299 12.16 1.25 -5.32
C TYR A 299 13.61 1.55 -4.97
N ILE A 300 13.93 2.79 -4.62
CA ILE A 300 15.26 3.21 -4.19
C ILE A 300 15.67 2.51 -2.90
N ALA A 301 14.84 2.59 -1.86
CA ALA A 301 15.13 1.98 -0.57
C ALA A 301 15.37 0.47 -0.70
N LYS A 302 14.54 -0.21 -1.50
CA LYS A 302 14.67 -1.64 -1.76
C LYS A 302 15.97 -1.99 -2.47
N ASN A 303 16.37 -1.23 -3.48
CA ASN A 303 17.63 -1.46 -4.19
C ASN A 303 18.86 -1.22 -3.33
N ILE A 304 18.88 -0.19 -2.47
CA ILE A 304 19.99 0.08 -1.53
C ILE A 304 20.13 -1.07 -0.51
N VAL A 305 19.02 -1.55 0.06
CA VAL A 305 19.04 -2.68 1.01
C VAL A 305 19.43 -3.99 0.30
N ALA A 306 18.88 -4.25 -0.90
CA ALA A 306 19.24 -5.41 -1.71
C ALA A 306 20.71 -5.40 -2.15
N ALA A 307 21.31 -4.22 -2.38
CA ALA A 307 22.73 -4.06 -2.63
C ALA A 307 23.59 -4.38 -1.40
N GLY A 308 23.00 -4.53 -0.23
CA GLY A 308 23.69 -4.80 1.03
C GLY A 308 24.38 -3.58 1.64
N LEU A 309 24.04 -2.36 1.20
CA LEU A 309 24.66 -1.11 1.68
C LEU A 309 24.10 -0.64 3.03
N ALA A 310 22.92 -1.13 3.42
CA ALA A 310 22.31 -0.95 4.73
C ALA A 310 21.37 -2.13 5.02
N GLU A 311 21.08 -2.40 6.30
CA GLU A 311 20.05 -3.38 6.69
C GLU A 311 18.67 -2.75 6.78
N ARG A 312 18.63 -1.42 6.96
CA ARG A 312 17.42 -0.58 6.96
C ARG A 312 17.69 0.71 6.24
N LEU A 313 16.76 1.16 5.43
CA LEU A 313 16.80 2.47 4.81
C LEU A 313 15.41 3.07 4.78
N GLU A 314 15.27 4.30 5.26
CA GLU A 314 14.14 5.18 5.03
C GLU A 314 14.59 6.32 4.11
N LEU A 315 13.86 6.54 3.04
CA LEU A 315 14.08 7.64 2.11
C LEU A 315 12.88 8.59 2.16
N GLN A 316 13.14 9.87 2.38
CA GLN A 316 12.13 10.92 2.26
C GLN A 316 12.40 11.79 1.03
N ILE A 317 11.37 12.03 0.24
CA ILE A 317 11.39 12.94 -0.92
C ILE A 317 10.29 13.98 -0.70
N SER A 318 10.58 15.26 -0.97
CA SER A 318 9.56 16.31 -0.92
C SER A 318 9.49 17.11 -2.21
N TYR A 319 8.28 17.61 -2.51
CA TYR A 319 7.98 18.39 -3.71
C TYR A 319 7.24 19.68 -3.38
N VAL A 320 7.29 20.60 -4.34
CA VAL A 320 6.45 21.80 -4.40
C VAL A 320 5.57 21.70 -5.66
N ILE A 321 4.30 22.06 -5.53
CA ILE A 321 3.36 22.02 -6.65
C ILE A 321 3.90 22.81 -7.86
N GLY A 322 3.83 22.21 -9.04
CA GLY A 322 4.28 22.82 -10.29
C GLY A 322 5.79 22.83 -10.51
N VAL A 323 6.61 22.31 -9.57
CA VAL A 323 8.08 22.21 -9.73
C VAL A 323 8.43 20.78 -10.12
N ALA A 324 9.33 20.60 -11.10
CA ALA A 324 9.73 19.27 -11.57
C ALA A 324 10.76 18.62 -10.64
N HIS A 325 11.73 19.39 -10.14
CA HIS A 325 12.76 18.84 -9.25
C HIS A 325 12.28 18.74 -7.80
N PRO A 326 12.68 17.68 -7.06
CA PRO A 326 12.35 17.58 -5.64
C PRO A 326 12.99 18.72 -4.83
N LEU A 327 12.29 19.18 -3.81
CA LEU A 327 12.79 20.20 -2.88
C LEU A 327 13.88 19.65 -1.96
N SER A 328 13.72 18.42 -1.49
CA SER A 328 14.70 17.72 -0.66
C SER A 328 14.61 16.21 -0.84
N VAL A 329 15.76 15.56 -0.65
CA VAL A 329 15.91 14.10 -0.64
C VAL A 329 16.81 13.76 0.54
N SER A 330 16.32 12.95 1.47
CA SER A 330 17.11 12.54 2.65
C SER A 330 17.00 11.04 2.89
N ALA A 331 18.10 10.39 3.19
CA ALA A 331 18.22 8.97 3.48
C ALA A 331 18.66 8.75 4.93
N GLU A 332 18.00 7.84 5.64
CA GLU A 332 18.31 7.46 7.02
C GLU A 332 18.50 5.95 7.11
N THR A 333 19.65 5.52 7.57
CA THR A 333 20.01 4.09 7.71
C THR A 333 19.84 3.54 9.12
N PHE A 334 19.44 4.36 10.08
CA PHE A 334 19.28 3.99 11.49
C PHE A 334 20.53 3.34 12.12
N GLY A 335 21.72 3.75 11.66
CA GLY A 335 22.98 3.19 12.12
C GLY A 335 23.31 1.80 11.54
N THR A 336 22.59 1.32 10.55
CA THR A 336 22.82 0.02 9.89
C THR A 336 23.59 0.16 8.56
N GLY A 337 23.97 1.37 8.18
CA GLY A 337 24.74 1.64 6.97
C GLY A 337 26.13 0.96 7.01
N LYS A 338 26.51 0.35 5.89
CA LYS A 338 27.81 -0.33 5.70
C LYS A 338 28.79 0.51 4.90
N VAL A 339 28.35 1.66 4.44
CA VAL A 339 29.13 2.70 3.75
C VAL A 339 28.77 4.06 4.33
N ASP A 340 29.58 5.07 4.01
CA ASP A 340 29.32 6.44 4.44
C ASP A 340 27.96 6.93 3.93
N PRO A 341 27.15 7.64 4.74
CA PRO A 341 25.89 8.23 4.30
C PRO A 341 26.00 9.09 3.04
N GLU A 342 27.11 9.81 2.85
CA GLU A 342 27.36 10.62 1.66
C GLU A 342 27.46 9.76 0.38
N VAL A 343 28.00 8.54 0.49
CA VAL A 343 28.05 7.58 -0.62
C VAL A 343 26.63 7.16 -1.02
N ILE A 344 25.77 6.82 -0.04
CA ILE A 344 24.37 6.47 -0.31
C ILE A 344 23.66 7.64 -1.01
N GLN A 345 23.82 8.87 -0.49
CA GLN A 345 23.20 10.06 -1.08
C GLN A 345 23.70 10.32 -2.51
N SER A 346 25.00 10.14 -2.76
CA SER A 346 25.60 10.29 -4.10
C SER A 346 25.05 9.25 -5.08
N LEU A 347 24.91 7.99 -4.66
CA LEU A 347 24.33 6.93 -5.49
C LEU A 347 22.88 7.21 -5.83
N ILE A 348 22.08 7.69 -4.86
CA ILE A 348 20.68 8.06 -5.09
C ILE A 348 20.61 9.15 -6.17
N ASN A 349 21.37 10.23 -6.01
CA ASN A 349 21.36 11.35 -6.94
C ASN A 349 21.84 10.96 -8.36
N LYS A 350 22.75 10.00 -8.46
CA LYS A 350 23.33 9.57 -9.73
C LYS A 350 22.45 8.59 -10.51
N HIS A 351 21.80 7.66 -9.82
CA HIS A 351 21.14 6.51 -10.45
C HIS A 351 19.62 6.64 -10.56
N PHE A 352 19.01 7.63 -9.89
CA PHE A 352 17.57 7.77 -9.85
C PHE A 352 17.14 9.22 -10.18
N ASP A 353 16.38 9.34 -11.25
CA ASP A 353 15.75 10.61 -11.62
C ASP A 353 14.42 10.74 -10.90
N LEU A 354 14.31 11.76 -10.05
CA LEU A 354 13.15 11.97 -9.17
C LEU A 354 12.14 12.99 -9.75
N ARG A 355 12.33 13.43 -10.97
CA ARG A 355 11.32 14.28 -11.65
C ARG A 355 10.06 13.45 -11.92
N PRO A 356 8.83 13.98 -11.73
CA PRO A 356 7.59 13.21 -11.85
C PRO A 356 7.45 12.40 -13.14
N GLU A 357 7.76 13.00 -14.31
CA GLU A 357 7.68 12.28 -15.58
C GLU A 357 8.74 11.18 -15.70
N ALA A 358 9.93 11.38 -15.16
CA ALA A 358 10.98 10.36 -15.12
C ALA A 358 10.58 9.16 -14.26
N ILE A 359 9.96 9.41 -13.11
CA ILE A 359 9.39 8.37 -12.25
C ILE A 359 8.34 7.56 -12.99
N ILE A 360 7.39 8.24 -13.64
CA ILE A 360 6.30 7.63 -14.39
C ILE A 360 6.85 6.70 -15.49
N ARG A 361 7.86 7.15 -16.23
CA ARG A 361 8.49 6.36 -17.30
C ARG A 361 9.31 5.19 -16.74
N THR A 362 10.14 5.45 -15.74
CA THR A 362 11.02 4.41 -15.14
C THR A 362 10.21 3.27 -14.55
N LEU A 363 9.12 3.57 -13.87
CA LEU A 363 8.25 2.57 -13.24
C LEU A 363 7.05 2.18 -14.12
N GLU A 364 6.98 2.67 -15.36
CA GLU A 364 5.90 2.35 -16.33
C GLU A 364 4.50 2.52 -15.73
N LEU A 365 4.25 3.63 -15.03
CA LEU A 365 3.06 3.82 -14.21
C LEU A 365 1.76 4.15 -15.00
N ARG A 366 1.82 4.33 -16.32
CA ARG A 366 0.61 4.60 -17.14
C ARG A 366 -0.12 3.32 -17.57
N ARG A 367 0.04 2.23 -16.81
CA ARG A 367 -0.62 0.94 -17.03
C ARG A 367 -1.75 0.72 -16.02
N PRO A 368 -2.76 -0.09 -16.32
CA PRO A 368 -3.82 -0.44 -15.39
C PRO A 368 -3.35 -1.52 -14.39
N ILE A 369 -2.55 -1.13 -13.40
CA ILE A 369 -1.90 -2.03 -12.44
C ILE A 369 -2.29 -1.73 -10.98
N TYR A 370 -3.26 -0.84 -10.76
CA TYR A 370 -3.49 -0.24 -9.45
C TYR A 370 -4.50 -0.99 -8.58
N ARG A 371 -5.62 -1.48 -9.12
CA ARG A 371 -6.62 -2.22 -8.35
C ARG A 371 -6.03 -3.39 -7.57
N GLN A 372 -5.08 -4.11 -8.15
CA GLN A 372 -4.42 -5.24 -7.50
C GLN A 372 -3.56 -4.85 -6.29
N THR A 373 -3.15 -3.58 -6.18
CA THR A 373 -2.36 -3.06 -5.05
C THR A 373 -3.23 -2.47 -3.95
N ALA A 374 -4.50 -2.20 -4.21
CA ALA A 374 -5.41 -1.54 -3.30
C ALA A 374 -5.74 -2.34 -2.03
N VAL A 375 -5.27 -3.57 -1.91
CA VAL A 375 -5.45 -4.43 -0.74
C VAL A 375 -4.19 -5.26 -0.48
N TYR A 376 -3.92 -5.58 0.79
CA TYR A 376 -2.74 -6.33 1.26
C TYR A 376 -1.40 -5.61 1.06
N GLY A 377 -1.44 -4.26 1.07
CA GLY A 377 -0.28 -3.39 0.92
C GLY A 377 0.14 -3.13 -0.53
N HIS A 378 0.73 -1.95 -0.74
CA HIS A 378 1.30 -1.54 -2.02
C HIS A 378 2.75 -1.99 -2.18
N PHE A 379 3.38 -2.43 -1.08
CA PHE A 379 4.79 -2.80 -1.02
C PHE A 379 4.99 -4.22 -0.50
N GLY A 380 6.13 -4.84 -0.87
CA GLY A 380 6.46 -6.19 -0.47
C GLY A 380 5.56 -7.26 -1.08
N ARG A 381 5.02 -7.01 -2.26
CA ARG A 381 4.14 -7.93 -2.98
C ARG A 381 4.99 -8.90 -3.81
N ASP A 382 4.96 -10.16 -3.43
CA ASP A 382 5.62 -11.28 -4.11
C ASP A 382 4.69 -12.09 -5.03
N ASP A 383 3.41 -11.76 -4.98
CA ASP A 383 2.32 -12.41 -5.71
C ASP A 383 1.95 -11.72 -7.03
N ILE A 384 2.45 -10.51 -7.27
CA ILE A 384 2.21 -9.70 -8.47
C ILE A 384 3.49 -9.01 -8.94
N ASP A 385 3.63 -8.81 -10.26
CA ASP A 385 4.79 -8.11 -10.84
C ASP A 385 4.59 -6.60 -10.78
N LEU A 386 5.30 -5.95 -9.85
CA LEU A 386 5.27 -4.51 -9.65
C LEU A 386 6.64 -3.89 -9.94
N PRO A 387 6.72 -2.85 -10.79
CA PRO A 387 7.98 -2.22 -11.17
C PRO A 387 8.80 -1.72 -9.99
N TRP A 388 8.15 -1.15 -8.97
CA TRP A 388 8.82 -0.61 -7.78
C TRP A 388 9.30 -1.68 -6.77
N GLU A 389 9.00 -2.94 -7.02
CA GLU A 389 9.53 -4.06 -6.23
C GLU A 389 10.76 -4.72 -6.88
N LYS A 390 11.20 -4.27 -8.06
CA LYS A 390 12.41 -4.77 -8.72
C LYS A 390 13.69 -4.34 -8.00
N THR A 391 14.72 -5.19 -8.06
CA THR A 391 16.04 -4.93 -7.47
C THR A 391 17.14 -4.89 -8.53
N ASP A 392 16.80 -4.47 -9.73
CA ASP A 392 17.64 -4.43 -10.92
C ASP A 392 18.80 -3.43 -10.84
N LYS A 393 18.74 -2.47 -9.91
CA LYS A 393 19.84 -1.53 -9.62
C LYS A 393 20.80 -2.03 -8.55
N ALA A 394 20.46 -3.06 -7.78
CA ALA A 394 21.23 -3.48 -6.60
C ALA A 394 22.69 -3.81 -6.94
N GLU A 395 22.95 -4.53 -8.05
CA GLU A 395 24.30 -4.92 -8.41
C GLU A 395 25.18 -3.72 -8.80
N VAL A 396 24.68 -2.79 -9.60
CA VAL A 396 25.44 -1.59 -10.00
C VAL A 396 25.72 -0.69 -8.81
N LEU A 397 24.74 -0.50 -7.91
CA LEU A 397 24.92 0.27 -6.67
C LEU A 397 25.99 -0.35 -5.76
N ARG A 398 25.97 -1.67 -5.60
CA ARG A 398 26.96 -2.41 -4.81
C ARG A 398 28.37 -2.26 -5.38
N LYS A 399 28.57 -2.47 -6.69
CA LYS A 399 29.87 -2.34 -7.35
C LYS A 399 30.43 -0.93 -7.21
N GLU A 400 29.60 0.07 -7.40
CA GLU A 400 30.06 1.47 -7.31
C GLU A 400 30.38 1.89 -5.86
N ALA A 401 29.59 1.45 -4.89
CA ALA A 401 29.79 1.78 -3.48
C ALA A 401 31.04 1.11 -2.88
N LEU A 402 31.33 -0.12 -3.29
CA LEU A 402 32.37 -0.95 -2.67
C LEU A 402 33.63 -1.08 -3.54
N GLY A 403 33.65 -0.55 -4.77
CA GLY A 403 34.80 -0.57 -5.67
C GLY A 403 35.19 -1.97 -6.17
N SER A 404 34.23 -2.91 -6.24
CA SER A 404 34.46 -4.32 -6.62
C SER A 404 33.62 -4.77 -7.79
#